data_e18e294ecafa35f0909c7e2034f8fadd
#
_entry.id   e18e294ecafa35f0909c7e2034f8fadd
#
_cell.length_a   1.000
_cell.length_b   1.000
_cell.length_c   1.000
_cell.angle_alpha   90.00
_cell.angle_beta   90.00
_cell.angle_gamma   90.00
#
_symmetry.space_group_name_H-M   'P 1'
#
loop_
_entity.id
_entity.type
_entity.pdbx_description
1 polymer ?
#
loop_
_entity_poly.entity_id
_entity_poly.type
_entity_poly.pdbx_seq_one_letter_code
_entity_poly.pdbx_strand_id
1 'polypeptide(L)'
;FTLNGLSFPYTLRESLIIVEPDQKIKLRLLNSGGELIAVHTHGHHATITHYDGVEHNPVAQIMRDVFDMAPAQRLDLTLDTTNDGKHSYGEGDWLIHDHREKGITTNGMAEGGSMSSIVYKSYLNGSGMPKVSHFGIDLREYFTKEYYERRFPVWQDLDEAGSLGSPAGQSGFDAATQASLLNSLYGLIIGLLIYLIIAKRQQIKQSAMGIFSRSKSQKGSTNNG
;
A
#
# COMPACT_ATOMS: atom_id res chain seq x y z
N PHE A 1 -0.45 2.04 -9.66
CA PHE A 1 -0.47 0.58 -9.87
C PHE A 1 -1.49 0.25 -10.96
N THR A 2 -1.14 -0.62 -11.90
CA THR A 2 -1.96 -0.89 -13.08
C THR A 2 -2.01 -2.36 -13.42
N LEU A 3 -3.11 -2.80 -14.05
CA LEU A 3 -3.26 -4.05 -14.77
C LEU A 3 -3.41 -3.70 -16.25
N ASN A 4 -2.56 -4.29 -17.12
CA ASN A 4 -2.52 -3.98 -18.56
C ASN A 4 -2.47 -2.47 -18.88
N GLY A 5 -1.76 -1.70 -18.04
CA GLY A 5 -1.60 -0.26 -18.20
C GLY A 5 -2.76 0.60 -17.66
N LEU A 6 -3.80 -0.01 -17.10
CA LEU A 6 -4.97 0.66 -16.57
C LEU A 6 -5.10 0.45 -15.06
N SER A 7 -5.63 1.44 -14.35
CA SER A 7 -6.07 1.34 -12.97
C SER A 7 -7.57 1.07 -12.89
N PHE A 8 -8.00 0.41 -11.82
CA PHE A 8 -9.41 0.38 -11.48
C PHE A 8 -9.96 1.84 -11.37
N PRO A 9 -11.15 2.15 -11.87
CA PRO A 9 -12.20 1.24 -12.36
C PRO A 9 -12.12 0.90 -13.86
N TYR A 10 -11.21 1.50 -14.63
CA TYR A 10 -11.13 1.27 -16.08
C TYR A 10 -10.77 -0.17 -16.43
N THR A 11 -10.10 -0.88 -15.55
CA THR A 11 -9.82 -2.33 -15.66
C THR A 11 -11.08 -3.18 -15.74
N LEU A 12 -12.21 -2.74 -15.14
CA LEU A 12 -13.50 -3.42 -15.24
C LEU A 12 -14.13 -3.37 -16.65
N ARG A 13 -13.53 -2.65 -17.57
CA ARG A 13 -13.95 -2.60 -18.96
C ARG A 13 -12.91 -3.19 -19.90
N GLU A 14 -11.64 -2.89 -19.66
CA GLU A 14 -10.56 -3.18 -20.61
C GLU A 14 -9.69 -4.39 -20.21
N SER A 15 -9.82 -4.87 -18.97
CA SER A 15 -8.94 -5.92 -18.40
C SER A 15 -9.73 -7.02 -17.66
N LEU A 16 -11.01 -7.22 -18.02
CA LEU A 16 -11.80 -8.30 -17.48
C LEU A 16 -11.28 -9.66 -17.98
N ILE A 17 -11.28 -10.64 -17.09
CA ILE A 17 -11.08 -12.04 -17.42
C ILE A 17 -12.46 -12.68 -17.53
N ILE A 18 -12.98 -12.77 -18.76
CA ILE A 18 -14.31 -13.32 -19.02
C ILE A 18 -14.22 -14.84 -19.17
N VAL A 19 -15.00 -15.55 -18.38
CA VAL A 19 -15.02 -17.01 -18.35
C VAL A 19 -16.44 -17.58 -18.46
N GLU A 20 -16.51 -18.86 -18.77
CA GLU A 20 -17.73 -19.67 -18.69
C GLU A 20 -17.52 -20.81 -17.69
N PRO A 21 -18.58 -21.46 -17.18
CA PRO A 21 -18.45 -22.64 -16.37
C PRO A 21 -17.67 -23.76 -17.08
N ASP A 22 -17.02 -24.61 -16.30
CA ASP A 22 -16.33 -25.81 -16.76
C ASP A 22 -15.24 -25.56 -17.81
N GLN A 23 -14.57 -24.42 -17.72
CA GLN A 23 -13.44 -24.06 -18.57
C GLN A 23 -12.11 -24.17 -17.83
N LYS A 24 -11.07 -24.50 -18.60
CA LYS A 24 -9.67 -24.30 -18.18
C LYS A 24 -9.06 -23.19 -18.99
N ILE A 25 -8.73 -22.10 -18.33
CA ILE A 25 -8.09 -20.96 -18.95
C ILE A 25 -6.63 -20.83 -18.50
N LYS A 26 -5.80 -20.31 -19.38
CA LYS A 26 -4.42 -20.00 -19.05
C LYS A 26 -4.28 -18.48 -18.82
N LEU A 27 -3.89 -18.10 -17.62
CA LEU A 27 -3.49 -16.75 -17.31
C LEU A 27 -1.98 -16.63 -17.45
N ARG A 28 -1.52 -15.64 -18.21
CA ARG A 28 -0.11 -15.32 -18.35
C ARG A 28 0.16 -13.99 -17.68
N LEU A 29 0.86 -14.05 -16.56
CA LEU A 29 1.17 -12.89 -15.75
C LEU A 29 2.61 -12.46 -15.99
N LEU A 30 2.82 -11.17 -16.11
CA LEU A 30 4.13 -10.53 -16.16
C LEU A 30 4.13 -9.35 -15.19
N ASN A 31 5.04 -9.35 -14.24
CA ASN A 31 5.30 -8.17 -13.43
C ASN A 31 6.31 -7.26 -14.16
N SER A 32 5.83 -6.25 -14.86
CA SER A 32 6.65 -5.24 -15.53
C SER A 32 7.00 -4.04 -14.65
N GLY A 33 6.54 -4.05 -13.39
CA GLY A 33 6.82 -3.00 -12.41
C GLY A 33 8.16 -3.18 -11.69
N GLY A 34 8.54 -2.19 -10.91
CA GLY A 34 9.77 -2.19 -10.09
C GLY A 34 9.60 -2.79 -8.69
N GLU A 35 8.41 -3.26 -8.34
CA GLU A 35 8.10 -3.82 -7.01
C GLU A 35 7.53 -5.22 -7.13
N LEU A 36 7.67 -6.02 -6.05
CA LEU A 36 6.95 -7.27 -5.91
C LEU A 36 5.44 -7.00 -5.97
N ILE A 37 4.68 -7.87 -6.62
CA ILE A 37 3.21 -7.88 -6.60
C ILE A 37 2.72 -9.23 -6.06
N ALA A 38 1.57 -9.23 -5.40
CA ALA A 38 0.92 -10.42 -4.87
C ALA A 38 -0.48 -10.52 -5.52
N VAL A 39 -0.55 -11.14 -6.68
CA VAL A 39 -1.82 -11.31 -7.40
C VAL A 39 -2.69 -12.30 -6.69
N HIS A 40 -3.90 -11.90 -6.28
CA HIS A 40 -4.89 -12.73 -5.61
C HIS A 40 -6.14 -12.89 -6.47
N THR A 41 -6.59 -14.14 -6.59
CA THR A 41 -7.82 -14.51 -7.29
C THR A 41 -8.90 -14.89 -6.29
N HIS A 42 -10.01 -14.14 -6.24
CA HIS A 42 -11.15 -14.51 -5.42
C HIS A 42 -11.93 -15.66 -6.06
N GLY A 43 -12.54 -16.49 -5.21
CA GLY A 43 -13.40 -17.58 -5.63
C GLY A 43 -12.74 -18.71 -6.44
N HIS A 44 -11.45 -18.59 -6.75
CA HIS A 44 -10.72 -19.54 -7.57
C HIS A 44 -9.29 -19.72 -7.10
N HIS A 45 -8.83 -20.97 -7.10
CA HIS A 45 -7.42 -21.29 -7.04
C HIS A 45 -6.90 -21.58 -8.44
N ALA A 46 -5.70 -21.20 -8.75
CA ALA A 46 -5.06 -21.54 -10.01
C ALA A 46 -3.75 -22.30 -9.78
N THR A 47 -3.42 -23.14 -10.74
CA THR A 47 -2.19 -23.95 -10.69
C THR A 47 -1.08 -23.27 -11.44
N ILE A 48 0.05 -23.03 -10.78
CA ILE A 48 1.28 -22.52 -11.41
C ILE A 48 1.87 -23.64 -12.26
N THR A 49 1.92 -23.41 -13.57
CA THR A 49 2.45 -24.39 -14.53
C THR A 49 3.82 -24.02 -15.05
N HIS A 50 4.14 -22.72 -15.16
CA HIS A 50 5.43 -22.25 -15.65
C HIS A 50 5.94 -21.08 -14.81
N TYR A 51 7.25 -21.05 -14.58
CA TYR A 51 8.00 -19.91 -14.10
C TYR A 51 8.96 -19.44 -15.20
N ASP A 52 8.92 -18.15 -15.52
CA ASP A 52 9.78 -17.49 -16.51
C ASP A 52 9.87 -18.23 -17.86
N GLY A 53 8.75 -18.88 -18.25
CA GLY A 53 8.64 -19.65 -19.48
C GLY A 53 9.13 -21.11 -19.39
N VAL A 54 9.58 -21.53 -18.21
CA VAL A 54 10.00 -22.92 -17.96
C VAL A 54 8.85 -23.69 -17.34
N GLU A 55 8.44 -24.78 -17.98
CA GLU A 55 7.39 -25.66 -17.47
C GLU A 55 7.86 -26.42 -16.22
N HIS A 56 7.02 -26.40 -15.20
CA HIS A 56 7.23 -27.22 -14.01
C HIS A 56 6.75 -28.66 -14.24
N ASN A 57 7.53 -29.62 -13.74
CA ASN A 57 7.07 -30.99 -13.68
C ASN A 57 5.68 -31.01 -13.02
N PRO A 58 4.70 -31.74 -13.56
CA PRO A 58 3.33 -31.81 -13.02
C PRO A 58 3.27 -32.08 -11.52
N VAL A 59 4.16 -32.91 -10.98
CA VAL A 59 4.20 -33.22 -9.54
C VAL A 59 4.74 -32.08 -8.67
N ALA A 60 5.36 -31.07 -9.29
CA ALA A 60 5.89 -29.88 -8.63
C ALA A 60 5.01 -28.64 -8.86
N GLN A 61 3.92 -28.79 -9.60
CA GLN A 61 2.97 -27.68 -9.80
C GLN A 61 2.21 -27.42 -8.51
N ILE A 62 2.00 -26.16 -8.21
CA ILE A 62 1.40 -25.72 -6.96
C ILE A 62 0.11 -24.98 -7.28
N MET A 63 -0.98 -25.37 -6.62
CA MET A 63 -2.26 -24.68 -6.67
C MET A 63 -2.36 -23.69 -5.53
N ARG A 64 -2.72 -22.44 -5.83
CA ARG A 64 -2.88 -21.32 -4.89
C ARG A 64 -3.94 -20.34 -5.37
N ASP A 65 -4.27 -19.40 -4.52
CA ASP A 65 -5.09 -18.24 -4.79
C ASP A 65 -4.30 -16.90 -4.71
N VAL A 66 -3.06 -16.96 -4.18
CA VAL A 66 -2.14 -15.80 -4.14
C VAL A 66 -0.82 -16.17 -4.82
N PHE A 67 -0.36 -15.30 -5.72
CA PHE A 67 0.83 -15.49 -6.55
C PHE A 67 1.78 -14.31 -6.40
N ASP A 68 2.87 -14.53 -5.68
CA ASP A 68 3.93 -13.54 -5.54
C ASP A 68 4.79 -13.50 -6.79
N MET A 69 5.02 -12.30 -7.32
CA MET A 69 5.85 -12.08 -8.50
C MET A 69 6.85 -10.97 -8.25
N ALA A 70 8.13 -11.30 -8.33
CA ALA A 70 9.19 -10.32 -8.33
C ALA A 70 9.16 -9.48 -9.63
N PRO A 71 9.82 -8.30 -9.65
CA PRO A 71 10.03 -7.54 -10.88
C PRO A 71 10.59 -8.40 -12.01
N ALA A 72 10.04 -8.24 -13.22
CA ALA A 72 10.34 -8.99 -14.44
C ALA A 72 9.96 -10.48 -14.43
N GLN A 73 9.44 -11.01 -13.33
CA GLN A 73 8.99 -12.40 -13.25
C GLN A 73 7.73 -12.63 -14.08
N ARG A 74 7.65 -13.83 -14.67
CA ARG A 74 6.51 -14.30 -15.45
C ARG A 74 5.98 -15.59 -14.86
N LEU A 75 4.65 -15.69 -14.77
CA LEU A 75 3.97 -16.92 -14.35
C LEU A 75 2.91 -17.30 -15.39
N ASP A 76 2.86 -18.57 -15.77
CA ASP A 76 1.70 -19.14 -16.42
C ASP A 76 0.89 -19.93 -15.40
N LEU A 77 -0.38 -19.61 -15.29
CA LEU A 77 -1.34 -20.23 -14.39
C LEU A 77 -2.43 -20.95 -15.19
N THR A 78 -2.85 -22.11 -14.74
CA THR A 78 -4.10 -22.73 -15.20
C THR A 78 -5.17 -22.54 -14.14
N LEU A 79 -6.24 -21.84 -14.50
CA LEU A 79 -7.42 -21.64 -13.68
C LEU A 79 -8.54 -22.52 -14.23
N ASP A 80 -9.12 -23.36 -13.38
CA ASP A 80 -10.26 -24.22 -13.67
C ASP A 80 -11.53 -23.60 -13.09
N THR A 81 -12.54 -23.36 -13.94
CA THR A 81 -13.79 -22.73 -13.53
C THR A 81 -14.87 -23.74 -13.15
N THR A 82 -14.54 -25.03 -13.16
CA THR A 82 -15.45 -26.10 -12.68
C THR A 82 -15.70 -25.92 -11.20
N ASN A 83 -16.96 -25.76 -10.83
CA ASN A 83 -17.33 -25.61 -9.42
C ASN A 83 -17.15 -26.94 -8.66
N ASP A 84 -16.11 -27.01 -7.84
CA ASP A 84 -15.85 -28.14 -6.95
C ASP A 84 -16.15 -27.81 -5.47
N GLY A 85 -16.61 -26.58 -5.20
CA GLY A 85 -16.91 -26.07 -3.86
C GLY A 85 -15.70 -25.93 -2.94
N LYS A 86 -14.48 -26.04 -3.47
CA LYS A 86 -13.23 -26.00 -2.72
C LYS A 86 -12.18 -25.12 -3.36
N HIS A 87 -11.93 -25.30 -4.64
CA HIS A 87 -10.91 -24.60 -5.40
C HIS A 87 -11.52 -23.62 -6.41
N SER A 88 -12.78 -23.85 -6.76
CA SER A 88 -13.61 -22.94 -7.55
C SER A 88 -15.04 -22.95 -7.02
N TYR A 89 -15.58 -21.78 -6.79
CA TYR A 89 -16.93 -21.60 -6.24
C TYR A 89 -18.00 -21.35 -7.31
N GLY A 90 -17.62 -21.46 -8.58
CA GLY A 90 -18.53 -21.38 -9.70
C GLY A 90 -18.87 -19.94 -10.13
N GLU A 91 -20.04 -19.80 -10.77
CA GLU A 91 -20.44 -18.57 -11.44
C GLU A 91 -20.53 -17.37 -10.49
N GLY A 92 -19.99 -16.24 -10.95
CA GLY A 92 -19.98 -15.00 -10.18
C GLY A 92 -19.20 -13.90 -10.88
N ASP A 93 -18.99 -12.84 -10.13
CA ASP A 93 -18.07 -11.74 -10.41
C ASP A 93 -17.05 -11.72 -9.29
N TRP A 94 -15.85 -12.22 -9.57
CA TRP A 94 -14.80 -12.48 -8.59
C TRP A 94 -13.64 -11.53 -8.79
N LEU A 95 -13.23 -10.84 -7.74
CA LEU A 95 -12.09 -9.94 -7.84
C LEU A 95 -10.79 -10.68 -8.18
N ILE A 96 -9.96 -10.03 -8.97
CA ILE A 96 -8.53 -10.33 -9.10
C ILE A 96 -7.75 -9.02 -8.86
N HIS A 97 -6.81 -9.06 -7.94
CA HIS A 97 -6.11 -7.83 -7.55
C HIS A 97 -4.72 -8.10 -6.96
N ASP A 98 -3.89 -7.06 -6.92
CA ASP A 98 -2.69 -7.06 -6.09
C ASP A 98 -3.10 -6.98 -4.61
N HIS A 99 -2.77 -7.99 -3.81
CA HIS A 99 -3.19 -8.05 -2.40
C HIS A 99 -2.40 -7.10 -1.48
N ARG A 100 -1.40 -6.41 -1.99
CA ARG A 100 -0.74 -5.35 -1.22
C ARG A 100 -1.68 -4.15 -1.14
N GLU A 101 -1.91 -3.65 0.07
CA GLU A 101 -2.85 -2.56 0.32
C GLU A 101 -2.58 -1.33 -0.56
N LYS A 102 -1.33 -0.91 -0.67
CA LYS A 102 -0.96 0.23 -1.53
C LYS A 102 -1.27 0.00 -3.02
N GLY A 103 -1.29 -1.25 -3.48
CA GLY A 103 -1.57 -1.61 -4.87
C GLY A 103 -3.05 -1.49 -5.26
N ILE A 104 -3.96 -1.61 -4.30
CA ILE A 104 -5.41 -1.52 -4.48
C ILE A 104 -6.03 -0.24 -3.90
N THR A 105 -5.27 0.51 -3.11
CA THR A 105 -5.72 1.77 -2.51
C THR A 105 -5.07 3.00 -3.12
N THR A 106 -4.29 2.84 -4.20
CA THR A 106 -3.53 3.93 -4.82
C THR A 106 -2.70 4.70 -3.78
N ASN A 107 -1.88 3.97 -2.98
CA ASN A 107 -1.12 4.48 -1.83
C ASN A 107 -2.00 5.06 -0.70
N GLY A 108 -3.17 4.47 -0.46
CA GLY A 108 -4.08 4.87 0.61
C GLY A 108 -5.02 6.02 0.26
N MET A 109 -5.04 6.43 -1.01
CA MET A 109 -5.92 7.54 -1.44
C MET A 109 -7.33 7.06 -1.77
N ALA A 110 -7.48 5.95 -2.49
CA ALA A 110 -8.77 5.46 -2.95
C ALA A 110 -8.70 3.98 -3.32
N GLU A 111 -9.85 3.31 -3.42
CA GLU A 111 -9.92 2.07 -4.18
C GLU A 111 -9.47 2.35 -5.61
N GLY A 112 -8.57 1.53 -6.12
CA GLY A 112 -7.98 1.77 -7.43
C GLY A 112 -6.86 0.78 -7.74
N GLY A 113 -5.94 1.20 -8.59
CA GLY A 113 -4.73 0.44 -8.85
C GLY A 113 -4.95 -0.88 -9.59
N SER A 114 -4.18 -1.89 -9.19
CA SER A 114 -4.14 -3.20 -9.83
C SER A 114 -5.29 -4.10 -9.36
N MET A 115 -6.50 -3.79 -9.78
CA MET A 115 -7.71 -4.55 -9.46
C MET A 115 -8.59 -4.69 -10.70
N SER A 116 -9.16 -5.88 -10.91
CA SER A 116 -10.12 -6.21 -11.97
C SER A 116 -10.99 -7.38 -11.53
N SER A 117 -11.70 -8.05 -12.45
CA SER A 117 -12.56 -9.18 -12.15
C SER A 117 -12.32 -10.38 -13.07
N ILE A 118 -12.46 -11.57 -12.48
CA ILE A 118 -12.77 -12.81 -13.18
C ILE A 118 -14.30 -12.91 -13.18
N VAL A 119 -14.91 -12.67 -14.33
CA VAL A 119 -16.36 -12.54 -14.43
C VAL A 119 -16.93 -13.61 -15.35
N TYR A 120 -17.93 -14.32 -14.86
CA TYR A 120 -18.65 -15.27 -15.69
C TYR A 120 -19.56 -14.52 -16.67
N LYS A 121 -19.63 -15.01 -17.89
CA LYS A 121 -20.38 -14.37 -18.97
C LYS A 121 -21.85 -14.10 -18.63
N SER A 122 -22.46 -14.97 -17.83
CA SER A 122 -23.82 -14.81 -17.31
C SER A 122 -23.98 -13.57 -16.40
N TYR A 123 -22.88 -13.05 -15.85
CA TYR A 123 -22.84 -11.87 -14.99
C TYR A 123 -22.50 -10.58 -15.73
N LEU A 124 -22.33 -10.62 -17.04
CA LEU A 124 -22.16 -9.43 -17.87
C LEU A 124 -23.52 -8.85 -18.30
N ASN A 125 -23.57 -7.53 -18.38
CA ASN A 125 -24.69 -6.80 -18.99
C ASN A 125 -24.53 -6.71 -20.52
N GLY A 126 -25.51 -6.09 -21.19
CA GLY A 126 -25.47 -5.94 -22.65
C GLY A 126 -24.34 -5.08 -23.21
N SER A 127 -23.62 -4.34 -22.35
CA SER A 127 -22.43 -3.55 -22.73
C SER A 127 -21.12 -4.30 -22.42
N GLY A 128 -21.18 -5.54 -21.96
CA GLY A 128 -19.98 -6.31 -21.59
C GLY A 128 -19.36 -5.93 -20.25
N MET A 129 -20.08 -5.15 -19.44
CA MET A 129 -19.66 -4.80 -18.07
C MET A 129 -20.29 -5.75 -17.05
N PRO A 130 -19.67 -5.99 -15.91
CA PRO A 130 -20.31 -6.69 -14.81
C PRO A 130 -21.68 -6.09 -14.46
N LYS A 131 -22.68 -6.92 -14.22
CA LYS A 131 -24.06 -6.47 -13.97
C LYS A 131 -24.22 -5.66 -12.70
N VAL A 132 -23.64 -6.18 -11.61
CA VAL A 132 -23.73 -5.59 -10.27
C VAL A 132 -22.53 -6.06 -9.49
N SER A 133 -21.98 -5.24 -8.61
CA SER A 133 -20.99 -5.69 -7.65
C SER A 133 -21.64 -6.59 -6.60
N HIS A 134 -20.85 -7.39 -5.89
CA HIS A 134 -21.28 -8.25 -4.78
C HIS A 134 -22.02 -7.49 -3.66
N PHE A 135 -21.88 -6.18 -3.60
CA PHE A 135 -22.48 -5.34 -2.55
C PHE A 135 -23.63 -4.47 -3.05
N GLY A 136 -24.16 -4.75 -4.26
CA GLY A 136 -25.25 -3.97 -4.83
C GLY A 136 -24.85 -2.56 -5.27
N ILE A 137 -23.54 -2.28 -5.41
CA ILE A 137 -23.05 -1.00 -5.90
C ILE A 137 -23.17 -0.99 -7.42
N ASP A 138 -23.74 0.06 -7.97
CA ASP A 138 -23.72 0.29 -9.42
C ASP A 138 -22.29 0.65 -9.86
N LEU A 139 -21.64 -0.25 -10.59
CA LEU A 139 -20.26 -0.04 -11.03
C LEU A 139 -20.08 1.24 -11.86
N ARG A 140 -21.15 1.78 -12.45
CA ARG A 140 -21.10 3.05 -13.15
C ARG A 140 -20.73 4.22 -12.26
N GLU A 141 -21.02 4.13 -10.95
CA GLU A 141 -20.65 5.16 -9.98
C GLU A 141 -19.14 5.36 -9.91
N TYR A 142 -18.36 4.29 -10.06
CA TYR A 142 -16.89 4.37 -10.05
C TYR A 142 -16.30 5.20 -11.19
N PHE A 143 -17.08 5.52 -12.21
CA PHE A 143 -16.64 6.33 -13.35
C PHE A 143 -17.12 7.78 -13.25
N THR A 144 -17.67 8.19 -12.08
CA THR A 144 -18.18 9.54 -11.85
C THR A 144 -17.24 10.33 -10.93
N LYS A 145 -17.12 11.64 -11.17
CA LYS A 145 -16.35 12.54 -10.32
C LYS A 145 -16.95 12.58 -8.90
N GLU A 146 -18.27 12.59 -8.80
CA GLU A 146 -19.03 12.65 -7.55
C GLU A 146 -18.76 11.46 -6.62
N TYR A 147 -18.47 10.28 -7.19
CA TYR A 147 -18.09 9.12 -6.39
C TYR A 147 -16.80 9.37 -5.61
N TYR A 148 -15.77 9.90 -6.30
CA TYR A 148 -14.48 10.19 -5.69
C TYR A 148 -14.54 11.38 -4.74
N GLU A 149 -15.25 12.42 -5.08
CA GLU A 149 -15.44 13.59 -4.20
C GLU A 149 -16.11 13.25 -2.87
N ARG A 150 -17.08 12.35 -2.87
CA ARG A 150 -17.75 11.89 -1.64
C ARG A 150 -16.83 11.07 -0.73
N ARG A 151 -15.98 10.25 -1.31
CA ARG A 151 -15.12 9.33 -0.57
C ARG A 151 -13.77 9.91 -0.22
N PHE A 152 -13.32 10.80 -1.04
CA PHE A 152 -11.98 11.35 -1.00
C PHE A 152 -12.02 12.86 -1.07
N PRO A 153 -12.34 13.52 0.05
CA PRO A 153 -12.34 14.99 0.14
C PRO A 153 -11.05 15.62 -0.34
N VAL A 154 -9.95 14.89 -0.29
CA VAL A 154 -8.63 15.28 -0.78
C VAL A 154 -8.62 15.72 -2.25
N TRP A 155 -9.51 15.19 -3.07
CA TRP A 155 -9.64 15.63 -4.47
C TRP A 155 -10.22 17.03 -4.60
N GLN A 156 -11.16 17.35 -3.74
CA GLN A 156 -11.76 18.69 -3.67
C GLN A 156 -10.69 19.71 -3.24
N ASP A 157 -9.87 19.34 -2.28
CA ASP A 157 -8.78 20.18 -1.80
C ASP A 157 -7.67 20.41 -2.83
N LEU A 158 -7.40 19.41 -3.67
CA LEU A 158 -6.44 19.55 -4.77
C LEU A 158 -6.90 20.56 -5.82
N ASP A 159 -8.20 20.57 -6.16
CA ASP A 159 -8.77 21.49 -7.15
C ASP A 159 -8.86 22.92 -6.61
N GLU A 160 -9.16 23.10 -5.33
CA GLU A 160 -9.39 24.42 -4.72
C GLU A 160 -8.14 25.03 -4.06
N ALA A 161 -7.32 24.23 -3.42
CA ALA A 161 -6.20 24.70 -2.61
C ALA A 161 -4.82 24.35 -3.15
N GLY A 162 -4.72 23.46 -4.15
CA GLY A 162 -3.44 22.95 -4.67
C GLY A 162 -2.61 22.19 -3.63
N SER A 163 -3.25 21.71 -2.56
CA SER A 163 -2.62 21.07 -1.41
C SER A 163 -3.11 19.64 -1.25
N LEU A 164 -2.18 18.71 -1.28
CA LEU A 164 -2.46 17.30 -1.05
C LEU A 164 -2.89 17.07 0.42
N GLY A 165 -4.12 16.67 0.64
CA GLY A 165 -4.57 16.12 1.90
C GLY A 165 -5.15 17.08 2.93
N SER A 166 -5.49 18.31 2.55
CA SER A 166 -6.20 19.24 3.45
C SER A 166 -7.68 19.34 3.10
N PRO A 167 -8.62 19.12 4.04
CA PRO A 167 -10.04 19.36 3.82
C PRO A 167 -10.31 20.81 3.42
N ALA A 168 -11.29 21.02 2.51
CA ALA A 168 -11.66 22.35 2.05
C ALA A 168 -11.87 23.31 3.24
N GLY A 169 -11.12 24.40 3.24
CA GLY A 169 -11.17 25.41 4.32
C GLY A 169 -10.19 25.21 5.47
N GLN A 170 -9.35 24.19 5.46
CA GLN A 170 -8.23 24.06 6.38
C GLN A 170 -6.93 24.35 5.65
N SER A 171 -6.38 25.53 5.85
CA SER A 171 -5.01 25.83 5.44
C SER A 171 -4.06 25.10 6.39
N GLY A 172 -3.40 24.06 5.93
CA GLY A 172 -2.39 23.39 6.75
C GLY A 172 -2.35 21.87 6.62
N PHE A 173 -1.45 21.29 7.35
CA PHE A 173 -1.27 19.85 7.43
C PHE A 173 -2.47 19.19 8.13
N ASP A 174 -2.79 17.96 7.74
CA ASP A 174 -3.80 17.16 8.43
C ASP A 174 -3.47 16.94 9.92
N ALA A 175 -4.46 16.51 10.70
CA ALA A 175 -4.31 16.33 12.14
C ALA A 175 -3.15 15.38 12.51
N ALA A 176 -2.89 14.36 11.70
CA ALA A 176 -1.80 13.42 11.92
C ALA A 176 -0.43 14.06 11.67
N THR A 177 -0.32 14.83 10.59
CA THR A 177 0.89 15.60 10.27
C THR A 177 1.14 16.70 11.29
N GLN A 178 0.09 17.43 11.75
CA GLN A 178 0.19 18.41 12.82
C GLN A 178 0.65 17.77 14.13
N ALA A 179 0.09 16.62 14.51
CA ALA A 179 0.51 15.89 15.70
C ALA A 179 1.97 15.41 15.59
N SER A 180 2.39 14.94 14.42
CA SER A 180 3.77 14.55 14.16
C SER A 180 4.75 15.71 14.26
N LEU A 181 4.41 16.88 13.70
CA LEU A 181 5.21 18.10 13.80
C LEU A 181 5.31 18.60 15.24
N LEU A 182 4.20 18.60 15.98
CA LEU A 182 4.16 18.96 17.40
C LEU A 182 5.04 18.03 18.23
N ASN A 183 4.93 16.71 18.04
CA ASN A 183 5.75 15.73 18.73
C ASN A 183 7.24 15.90 18.41
N SER A 184 7.59 16.21 17.19
CA SER A 184 8.96 16.52 16.77
C SER A 184 9.48 17.79 17.45
N LEU A 185 8.65 18.83 17.52
CA LEU A 185 8.97 20.07 18.22
C LEU A 185 9.17 19.85 19.72
N TYR A 186 8.30 19.07 20.37
CA TYR A 186 8.47 18.69 21.77
C TYR A 186 9.76 17.92 21.99
N GLY A 187 10.08 16.98 21.10
CA GLY A 187 11.34 16.21 21.16
C GLY A 187 12.56 17.13 21.09
N LEU A 188 12.56 18.13 20.20
CA LEU A 188 13.63 19.11 20.08
C LEU A 188 13.75 19.99 21.34
N ILE A 189 12.64 20.45 21.90
CA ILE A 189 12.62 21.28 23.12
C ILE A 189 13.17 20.46 24.30
N ILE A 190 12.72 19.23 24.48
CA ILE A 190 13.19 18.35 25.55
C ILE A 190 14.68 18.06 25.37
N GLY A 191 15.13 17.75 24.17
CA GLY A 191 16.54 17.53 23.84
C GLY A 191 17.41 18.75 24.18
N LEU A 192 16.93 19.95 23.82
CA LEU A 192 17.63 21.20 24.16
C LEU A 192 17.71 21.44 25.67
N LEU A 193 16.62 21.19 26.40
CA LEU A 193 16.61 21.32 27.87
C LEU A 193 17.60 20.35 28.54
N ILE A 194 17.61 19.09 28.10
CA ILE A 194 18.58 18.09 28.59
C ILE A 194 20.02 18.55 28.32
N TYR A 195 20.26 19.02 27.09
CA TYR A 195 21.58 19.55 26.71
C TYR A 195 22.02 20.71 27.63
N LEU A 196 21.12 21.66 27.86
CA LEU A 196 21.41 22.82 28.72
C LEU A 196 21.69 22.40 30.17
N ILE A 197 20.96 21.41 30.68
CA ILE A 197 21.19 20.84 32.04
C ILE A 197 22.57 20.19 32.13
N ILE A 198 22.96 19.40 31.13
CA ILE A 198 24.26 18.73 31.08
C ILE A 198 25.37 19.75 30.96
N ALA A 199 25.24 20.74 30.06
CA ALA A 199 26.22 21.81 29.88
C ALA A 199 26.41 22.60 31.16
N LYS A 200 25.31 22.97 31.84
CA LYS A 200 25.39 23.67 33.15
C LYS A 200 26.06 22.84 34.24
N ARG A 201 25.77 21.53 34.30
CA ARG A 201 26.46 20.60 35.22
C ARG A 201 27.97 20.52 34.94
N GLN A 202 28.36 20.48 33.67
CA GLN A 202 29.78 20.47 33.30
C GLN A 202 30.48 21.78 33.69
N GLN A 203 29.82 22.93 33.46
CA GLN A 203 30.35 24.23 33.86
C GLN A 203 30.53 24.34 35.39
N ILE A 204 29.56 23.87 36.15
CA ILE A 204 29.66 23.82 37.64
C ILE A 204 30.83 22.93 38.09
N LYS A 205 30.99 21.75 37.48
CA LYS A 205 32.12 20.87 37.79
C LYS A 205 33.48 21.50 37.47
N GLN A 206 33.60 22.18 36.34
CA GLN A 206 34.83 22.89 35.97
C GLN A 206 35.14 24.03 36.93
N SER A 207 34.11 24.80 37.30
CA SER A 207 34.27 25.89 38.29
C SER A 207 34.70 25.36 39.66
N ALA A 208 34.11 24.25 40.12
CA ALA A 208 34.47 23.61 41.37
C ALA A 208 35.91 23.06 41.35
N MET A 209 36.36 22.45 40.26
CA MET A 209 37.74 22.00 40.09
C MET A 209 38.76 23.16 40.07
N GLY A 210 38.37 24.27 39.42
CA GLY A 210 39.20 25.49 39.39
C GLY A 210 39.38 26.13 40.76
N ILE A 211 38.37 26.10 41.62
CA ILE A 211 38.43 26.56 43.00
C ILE A 211 39.33 25.67 43.83
N PHE A 212 39.21 24.32 43.64
CA PHE A 212 40.00 23.33 44.38
C PHE A 212 41.50 23.40 44.03
N SER A 213 41.82 23.66 42.76
CA SER A 213 43.23 23.83 42.33
C SER A 213 43.84 25.11 42.86
N ARG A 214 43.12 26.22 42.97
CA ARG A 214 43.56 27.49 43.58
C ARG A 214 43.82 27.35 45.11
N SER A 215 42.94 26.60 45.80
CA SER A 215 43.10 26.32 47.24
C SER A 215 44.34 25.48 47.54
N LYS A 216 44.71 24.54 46.67
CA LYS A 216 45.96 23.75 46.80
C LYS A 216 47.22 24.57 46.54
N SER A 217 47.17 25.51 45.61
CA SER A 217 48.31 26.39 45.30
C SER A 217 48.61 27.37 46.43
N GLN A 218 47.62 27.85 47.17
CA GLN A 218 47.82 28.75 48.34
C GLN A 218 48.32 28.00 49.54
N LYS A 219 47.98 26.73 49.76
CA LYS A 219 48.53 25.94 50.88
C LYS A 219 50.00 25.46 50.72
N GLY A 220 50.49 25.43 49.48
CA GLY A 220 51.88 25.07 49.18
C GLY A 220 52.88 26.25 49.32
N SER A 221 52.41 27.48 49.47
CA SER A 221 53.27 28.69 49.57
C SER A 221 53.55 29.13 51.00
N THR A 222 52.99 28.49 52.03
CA THR A 222 53.18 28.87 53.44
C THR A 222 54.09 27.95 54.26
N ASN A 223 54.80 27.02 53.59
CA ASN A 223 55.68 26.06 54.29
C ASN A 223 57.17 26.14 53.89
N ASN A 224 57.64 27.31 53.48
CA ASN A 224 59.09 27.61 53.38
C ASN A 224 59.37 29.01 53.94
N GLY A 225 59.55 29.06 55.23
CA GLY A 225 60.05 30.21 55.98
C GLY A 225 60.55 29.71 57.33
#